data_9e0c8e65a6db637ad4321c026eea816a
#
_entry.id   9e0c8e65a6db637ad4321c026eea816a
#
_cell.length_a   1.000
_cell.length_b   1.000
_cell.length_c   1.000
_cell.angle_alpha   90.00
_cell.angle_beta   90.00
_cell.angle_gamma   90.00
#
_symmetry.space_group_name_H-M   'P 1'
#
loop_
_entity.id
_entity.type
_entity.pdbx_description
1 polymer ?
#
loop_
_entity_poly.entity_id
_entity_poly.type
_entity_poly.pdbx_seq_one_letter_code
_entity_poly.pdbx_strand_id
1 'polypeptide(L)'
;MFAKTTHGAPTVDTRDKRRYAMRNGLKTMAMFAIVLIGFLAVVFAYLAYPGTPSKSEFMTFDGYIELPKGGLLNVLDYLKLNGSTLFVTSESSGALFKIDLDLNHPSVSSVSEMPGAGAAHGVALLPEANVAFLTRSEENMVHVFDPKSLQSLGNIPVADDADAILYVPSAKLVYVANGDAKLATLIDPVKRTIVGAIQLPGKPEFPALDPQTGLLYQNIEDINSIAAIDLGKRSVVGQWSLAPCKEPSGMAIDSEQRRLFTVCSGNAELVVFDLETHRIITSLKIGGGPDSVAFDPTLHRIYSAGKAGRLTVIQQDGPDAYRVLDEIHTHYGAHTLATDPVSHKVFVGYASLLAHPRIAVFSPAL
;
A
#
# COMPACT_ATOMS: atom_id res chain seq x y z
N MET A 1 4.83 85.90 -50.57
CA MET A 1 5.17 85.72 -49.20
C MET A 1 4.24 84.70 -48.62
N PHE A 2 4.65 83.33 -48.69
CA PHE A 2 3.78 82.26 -48.25
C PHE A 2 4.27 81.74 -46.91
N ALA A 3 3.46 81.80 -45.90
CA ALA A 3 3.73 81.27 -44.56
C ALA A 3 3.44 79.77 -44.53
N LYS A 4 4.49 78.94 -44.22
CA LYS A 4 4.33 77.51 -43.97
C LYS A 4 3.86 77.30 -42.54
N THR A 5 2.65 76.85 -42.36
CA THR A 5 2.16 76.32 -41.08
C THR A 5 2.67 74.90 -40.90
N THR A 6 3.57 74.67 -39.95
CA THR A 6 4.03 73.36 -39.51
C THR A 6 3.04 72.83 -38.49
N HIS A 7 2.27 71.78 -38.85
CA HIS A 7 1.49 71.02 -37.92
C HIS A 7 2.42 70.11 -37.09
N GLY A 8 2.55 70.42 -35.83
CA GLY A 8 3.24 69.53 -34.88
C GLY A 8 2.45 68.23 -34.69
N ALA A 9 3.15 67.12 -34.90
CA ALA A 9 2.55 65.80 -34.58
C ALA A 9 2.28 65.66 -33.06
N PRO A 10 1.16 65.07 -32.63
CA PRO A 10 0.85 64.89 -31.24
C PRO A 10 1.88 64.00 -30.56
N THR A 11 2.58 64.53 -29.58
CA THR A 11 3.51 63.75 -28.73
C THR A 11 2.69 62.86 -27.80
N VAL A 12 2.66 61.56 -28.08
CA VAL A 12 2.01 60.59 -27.20
C VAL A 12 2.80 60.49 -25.89
N ASP A 13 2.15 60.88 -24.78
CA ASP A 13 2.75 60.89 -23.45
C ASP A 13 3.25 59.46 -23.07
N THR A 14 4.56 59.35 -22.88
CA THR A 14 5.24 58.10 -22.49
C THR A 14 4.74 57.57 -21.14
N ARG A 15 4.15 58.41 -20.28
CA ARG A 15 3.57 58.06 -18.98
C ARG A 15 2.27 57.26 -19.17
N ASP A 16 1.44 57.57 -20.14
CA ASP A 16 0.19 56.85 -20.42
C ASP A 16 0.49 55.46 -21.02
N LYS A 17 1.50 55.34 -21.87
CA LYS A 17 1.96 54.01 -22.40
C LYS A 17 2.48 53.10 -21.28
N ARG A 18 3.24 53.65 -20.32
CA ARG A 18 3.70 52.89 -19.15
C ARG A 18 2.56 52.46 -18.24
N ARG A 19 1.61 53.33 -17.95
CA ARG A 19 0.41 53.01 -17.16
C ARG A 19 -0.46 51.93 -17.82
N TYR A 20 -0.63 52.01 -19.13
CA TYR A 20 -1.38 51.01 -19.92
C TYR A 20 -0.68 49.64 -19.91
N ALA A 21 0.63 49.61 -20.13
CA ALA A 21 1.43 48.37 -20.08
C ALA A 21 1.40 47.74 -18.68
N MET A 22 1.54 48.54 -17.62
CA MET A 22 1.49 48.07 -16.25
C MET A 22 0.09 47.52 -15.87
N ARG A 23 -0.98 48.20 -16.30
CA ARG A 23 -2.37 47.77 -16.08
C ARG A 23 -2.70 46.44 -16.82
N ASN A 24 -2.19 46.28 -18.04
CA ASN A 24 -2.34 45.03 -18.79
C ASN A 24 -1.51 43.90 -18.18
N GLY A 25 -0.27 44.16 -17.76
CA GLY A 25 0.58 43.18 -17.04
C GLY A 25 -0.09 42.70 -15.76
N LEU A 26 -0.72 43.63 -14.99
CA LEU A 26 -1.46 43.28 -13.76
C LEU A 26 -2.67 42.40 -14.04
N LYS A 27 -3.42 42.69 -15.12
CA LYS A 27 -4.57 41.88 -15.55
C LYS A 27 -4.16 40.49 -15.98
N THR A 28 -3.05 40.39 -16.72
CA THR A 28 -2.52 39.11 -17.16
C THR A 28 -2.04 38.27 -15.96
N MET A 29 -1.33 38.87 -15.01
CA MET A 29 -0.91 38.19 -13.77
C MET A 29 -2.13 37.75 -12.94
N ALA A 30 -3.16 38.57 -12.81
CA ALA A 30 -4.40 38.23 -12.11
C ALA A 30 -5.11 37.04 -12.79
N MET A 31 -5.15 37.01 -14.12
CA MET A 31 -5.73 35.89 -14.88
C MET A 31 -4.96 34.60 -14.68
N PHE A 32 -3.62 34.65 -14.73
CA PHE A 32 -2.78 33.48 -14.43
C PHE A 32 -2.98 32.97 -13.00
N ALA A 33 -3.07 33.88 -12.02
CA ALA A 33 -3.33 33.53 -10.63
C ALA A 33 -4.70 32.83 -10.47
N ILE A 34 -5.75 33.34 -11.12
CA ILE A 34 -7.10 32.73 -11.08
C ILE A 34 -7.08 31.33 -11.71
N VAL A 35 -6.42 31.16 -12.86
CA VAL A 35 -6.29 29.86 -13.52
C VAL A 35 -5.51 28.88 -12.65
N LEU A 36 -4.41 29.31 -12.03
CA LEU A 36 -3.61 28.49 -11.13
C LEU A 36 -4.42 28.08 -9.89
N ILE A 37 -5.14 29.01 -9.26
CA ILE A 37 -6.01 28.73 -8.10
C ILE A 37 -7.10 27.74 -8.51
N GLY A 38 -7.74 27.93 -9.66
CA GLY A 38 -8.75 27.01 -10.19
C GLY A 38 -8.18 25.60 -10.41
N PHE A 39 -7.01 25.51 -11.01
CA PHE A 39 -6.31 24.22 -11.22
C PHE A 39 -5.98 23.56 -9.88
N LEU A 40 -5.40 24.29 -8.92
CA LEU A 40 -5.08 23.76 -7.60
C LEU A 40 -6.34 23.30 -6.85
N ALA A 41 -7.45 24.02 -6.98
CA ALA A 41 -8.72 23.62 -6.38
C ALA A 41 -9.27 22.31 -6.97
N VAL A 42 -9.13 22.10 -8.28
CA VAL A 42 -9.52 20.84 -8.94
C VAL A 42 -8.64 19.69 -8.50
N VAL A 43 -7.31 19.88 -8.46
CA VAL A 43 -6.37 18.86 -7.97
C VAL A 43 -6.66 18.53 -6.51
N PHE A 44 -6.91 19.56 -5.68
CA PHE A 44 -7.26 19.35 -4.28
C PHE A 44 -8.57 18.56 -4.13
N ALA A 45 -9.62 18.92 -4.89
CA ALA A 45 -10.90 18.21 -4.86
C ALA A 45 -10.72 16.73 -5.27
N TYR A 46 -9.91 16.46 -6.30
CA TYR A 46 -9.59 15.09 -6.72
C TYR A 46 -8.87 14.29 -5.62
N LEU A 47 -7.87 14.88 -4.96
CA LEU A 47 -7.12 14.21 -3.89
C LEU A 47 -7.94 14.05 -2.60
N ALA A 48 -8.88 14.96 -2.33
CA ALA A 48 -9.69 14.93 -1.12
C ALA A 48 -10.92 14.00 -1.25
N TYR A 49 -11.49 13.89 -2.45
CA TYR A 49 -12.76 13.19 -2.67
C TYR A 49 -12.61 12.20 -3.84
N PRO A 50 -12.22 10.94 -3.55
CA PRO A 50 -12.19 9.92 -4.59
C PRO A 50 -13.60 9.73 -5.17
N GLY A 51 -13.68 9.73 -6.49
CA GLY A 51 -14.90 9.37 -7.22
C GLY A 51 -15.19 7.86 -7.12
N THR A 52 -16.28 7.43 -7.74
CA THR A 52 -16.51 5.99 -7.92
C THR A 52 -15.45 5.39 -8.83
N PRO A 53 -14.96 4.17 -8.51
CA PRO A 53 -14.08 3.43 -9.40
C PRO A 53 -14.69 3.22 -10.79
N SER A 54 -13.84 2.95 -11.79
CA SER A 54 -14.33 2.60 -13.13
C SER A 54 -15.13 1.29 -13.09
N LYS A 55 -16.10 1.16 -14.00
CA LYS A 55 -16.86 -0.10 -14.13
C LYS A 55 -15.94 -1.22 -14.58
N SER A 56 -16.23 -2.41 -14.10
CA SER A 56 -15.57 -3.65 -14.44
C SER A 56 -16.60 -4.73 -14.74
N GLU A 57 -16.27 -5.66 -15.63
CA GLU A 57 -17.06 -6.87 -15.87
C GLU A 57 -16.70 -7.98 -14.86
N PHE A 58 -15.57 -7.86 -14.17
CA PHE A 58 -15.04 -8.87 -13.27
C PHE A 58 -15.19 -8.53 -11.79
N MET A 59 -15.45 -7.25 -11.48
CA MET A 59 -15.60 -6.76 -10.10
C MET A 59 -16.74 -5.76 -10.00
N THR A 60 -17.53 -5.88 -8.95
CA THR A 60 -18.55 -4.92 -8.55
C THR A 60 -18.01 -4.04 -7.43
N PHE A 61 -18.14 -2.74 -7.56
CA PHE A 61 -17.84 -1.81 -6.47
C PHE A 61 -19.02 -1.73 -5.52
N ASP A 62 -18.83 -2.17 -4.28
CA ASP A 62 -19.88 -2.24 -3.25
C ASP A 62 -20.05 -0.92 -2.49
N GLY A 63 -18.99 -0.12 -2.41
CA GLY A 63 -18.97 1.15 -1.68
C GLY A 63 -17.67 1.42 -0.94
N TYR A 64 -17.70 2.46 -0.10
CA TYR A 64 -16.57 2.85 0.75
C TYR A 64 -16.84 2.61 2.23
N ILE A 65 -15.82 2.18 2.95
CA ILE A 65 -15.72 2.28 4.40
C ILE A 65 -14.96 3.55 4.73
N GLU A 66 -15.57 4.50 5.42
CA GLU A 66 -14.92 5.72 5.88
C GLU A 66 -14.28 5.48 7.25
N LEU A 67 -13.02 5.91 7.40
CA LEU A 67 -12.28 5.83 8.65
C LEU A 67 -12.24 7.19 9.35
N PRO A 68 -12.02 7.25 10.67
CA PRO A 68 -11.77 8.48 11.37
C PRO A 68 -10.63 9.28 10.72
N LYS A 69 -10.79 10.60 10.69
CA LYS A 69 -9.79 11.50 10.10
C LYS A 69 -8.61 11.63 11.06
N GLY A 70 -7.43 11.22 10.62
CA GLY A 70 -6.19 11.33 11.39
C GLY A 70 -5.56 12.72 11.30
N GLY A 71 -5.10 13.14 10.13
CA GLY A 71 -4.32 14.34 9.92
C GLY A 71 -4.68 15.09 8.64
N LEU A 72 -3.73 15.92 8.19
CA LEU A 72 -3.81 16.62 6.91
C LEU A 72 -3.70 15.65 5.74
N LEU A 73 -2.75 14.75 5.82
CA LEU A 73 -2.53 13.64 4.90
C LEU A 73 -2.82 12.34 5.65
N ASN A 74 -3.57 11.44 5.04
CA ASN A 74 -3.87 10.12 5.57
C ASN A 74 -3.42 9.10 4.54
N VAL A 75 -2.36 8.37 4.86
CA VAL A 75 -1.82 7.26 4.07
C VAL A 75 -2.08 5.98 4.86
N LEU A 76 -2.85 5.08 4.26
CA LEU A 76 -3.07 3.74 4.80
C LEU A 76 -1.97 2.84 4.25
N ASP A 77 -1.45 1.94 5.08
CA ASP A 77 -0.33 1.09 4.69
C ASP A 77 -0.72 -0.39 4.61
N TYR A 78 -0.98 -1.06 5.72
CA TYR A 78 -1.34 -2.47 5.72
C TYR A 78 -2.82 -2.69 6.01
N LEU A 79 -3.40 -3.66 5.30
CA LEU A 79 -4.71 -4.23 5.57
C LEU A 79 -4.56 -5.69 5.99
N LYS A 80 -5.02 -6.04 7.19
CA LYS A 80 -4.96 -7.42 7.71
C LYS A 80 -6.35 -7.90 8.10
N LEU A 81 -6.88 -8.86 7.33
CA LEU A 81 -8.16 -9.50 7.66
C LEU A 81 -7.95 -10.68 8.62
N ASN A 82 -8.86 -10.80 9.59
CA ASN A 82 -8.95 -11.92 10.52
C ASN A 82 -10.44 -12.25 10.78
N GLY A 83 -10.97 -13.26 10.10
CA GLY A 83 -12.40 -13.50 10.08
C GLY A 83 -13.16 -12.27 9.58
N SER A 84 -14.13 -11.80 10.36
CA SER A 84 -14.90 -10.58 10.03
C SER A 84 -14.29 -9.29 10.57
N THR A 85 -13.05 -9.30 11.05
CA THR A 85 -12.37 -8.09 11.53
C THR A 85 -11.24 -7.70 10.57
N LEU A 86 -11.27 -6.46 10.08
CA LEU A 86 -10.22 -5.87 9.27
C LEU A 86 -9.43 -4.88 10.11
N PHE A 87 -8.13 -5.11 10.24
CA PHE A 87 -7.16 -4.17 10.82
C PHE A 87 -6.53 -3.36 9.69
N VAL A 88 -6.44 -2.04 9.90
CA VAL A 88 -5.89 -1.10 8.92
C VAL A 88 -4.93 -0.17 9.63
N THR A 89 -3.72 -0.07 9.14
CA THR A 89 -2.71 0.81 9.69
C THR A 89 -2.60 2.11 8.90
N SER A 90 -2.19 3.16 9.56
CA SER A 90 -1.91 4.45 8.96
C SER A 90 -0.45 4.82 9.18
N GLU A 91 0.32 4.84 8.09
CA GLU A 91 1.70 5.31 8.08
C GLU A 91 1.78 6.79 8.51
N SER A 92 0.89 7.63 8.03
CA SER A 92 0.93 9.08 8.25
C SER A 92 0.53 9.54 9.65
N SER A 93 -0.27 8.75 10.40
CA SER A 93 -0.77 9.12 11.74
C SER A 93 -0.34 8.14 12.84
N GLY A 94 0.24 7.00 12.47
CA GLY A 94 0.55 5.92 13.41
C GLY A 94 -0.66 5.24 14.02
N ALA A 95 -1.87 5.55 13.55
CA ALA A 95 -3.09 4.94 14.05
C ALA A 95 -3.29 3.52 13.52
N LEU A 96 -3.95 2.69 14.33
CA LEU A 96 -4.50 1.40 13.94
C LEU A 96 -6.02 1.48 14.01
N PHE A 97 -6.69 1.18 12.92
CA PHE A 97 -8.15 1.04 12.88
C PHE A 97 -8.54 -0.43 12.92
N LYS A 98 -9.51 -0.76 13.75
CA LYS A 98 -10.18 -2.06 13.81
C LYS A 98 -11.59 -1.89 13.29
N ILE A 99 -11.95 -2.63 12.27
CA ILE A 99 -13.22 -2.56 11.56
C ILE A 99 -13.90 -3.91 11.70
N ASP A 100 -15.05 -3.93 12.33
CA ASP A 100 -15.89 -5.13 12.38
C ASP A 100 -16.83 -5.13 11.18
N LEU A 101 -16.63 -6.05 10.26
CA LEU A 101 -17.33 -6.16 8.98
C LEU A 101 -18.58 -7.03 9.12
N ASP A 102 -19.65 -6.65 8.44
CA ASP A 102 -20.69 -7.58 8.06
C ASP A 102 -20.40 -8.09 6.63
N LEU A 103 -19.81 -9.27 6.51
CA LEU A 103 -19.41 -9.84 5.23
C LEU A 103 -20.60 -10.22 4.32
N ASN A 104 -21.81 -10.31 4.87
CA ASN A 104 -23.03 -10.57 4.09
C ASN A 104 -23.65 -9.30 3.51
N HIS A 105 -23.34 -8.14 4.10
CA HIS A 105 -23.77 -6.84 3.64
C HIS A 105 -22.55 -5.91 3.54
N PRO A 106 -22.52 -4.95 2.62
CA PRO A 106 -21.43 -3.99 2.52
C PRO A 106 -21.49 -2.93 3.66
N SER A 107 -21.82 -3.38 4.87
CA SER A 107 -21.97 -2.53 6.04
C SER A 107 -20.88 -2.81 7.07
N VAL A 108 -20.48 -1.78 7.76
CA VAL A 108 -19.55 -1.81 8.87
C VAL A 108 -20.33 -1.80 10.15
N SER A 109 -20.13 -2.81 11.00
CA SER A 109 -20.79 -2.86 12.31
C SER A 109 -20.19 -1.84 13.27
N SER A 110 -18.86 -1.67 13.23
CA SER A 110 -18.16 -0.69 14.05
C SER A 110 -16.76 -0.37 13.48
N VAL A 111 -16.29 0.84 13.78
CA VAL A 111 -14.89 1.25 13.59
C VAL A 111 -14.36 1.72 14.93
N SER A 112 -13.29 1.10 15.38
CA SER A 112 -12.54 1.50 16.57
C SER A 112 -11.13 1.94 16.17
N GLU A 113 -10.56 2.89 16.91
CA GLU A 113 -9.23 3.42 16.66
C GLU A 113 -8.34 3.27 17.87
N MET A 114 -7.13 2.80 17.64
CA MET A 114 -6.02 2.93 18.60
C MET A 114 -5.12 4.07 18.05
N PRO A 115 -5.13 5.23 18.70
CA PRO A 115 -4.29 6.34 18.29
C PRO A 115 -2.81 5.99 18.47
N GLY A 116 -1.94 6.56 17.66
CA GLY A 116 -0.51 6.35 17.72
C GLY A 116 0.25 7.62 17.39
N ALA A 117 1.56 7.53 17.51
CA ALA A 117 2.51 8.49 16.99
C ALA A 117 3.52 7.74 16.11
N GLY A 118 4.09 8.41 15.12
CA GLY A 118 4.99 7.77 14.15
C GLY A 118 4.24 6.89 13.13
N ALA A 119 4.99 6.22 12.26
CA ALA A 119 4.45 5.38 11.21
C ALA A 119 4.04 3.98 11.75
N ALA A 120 2.80 3.57 11.48
CA ALA A 120 2.29 2.23 11.80
C ALA A 120 2.18 1.42 10.50
N HIS A 121 2.77 0.22 10.50
CA HIS A 121 2.86 -0.66 9.34
C HIS A 121 2.17 -2.00 9.57
N GLY A 122 2.90 -3.10 9.62
CA GLY A 122 2.34 -4.45 9.66
C GLY A 122 1.62 -4.83 10.96
N VAL A 123 0.64 -5.72 10.83
CA VAL A 123 -0.08 -6.32 11.96
C VAL A 123 0.03 -7.84 11.90
N ALA A 124 0.53 -8.46 12.97
CA ALA A 124 0.51 -9.89 13.17
C ALA A 124 -0.42 -10.27 14.33
N LEU A 125 -1.18 -11.33 14.13
CA LEU A 125 -2.17 -11.81 15.11
C LEU A 125 -1.75 -13.18 15.65
N LEU A 126 -1.89 -13.36 16.95
CA LEU A 126 -1.74 -14.62 17.66
C LEU A 126 -3.13 -15.00 18.23
N PRO A 127 -4.00 -15.62 17.42
CA PRO A 127 -5.41 -15.83 17.80
C PRO A 127 -5.58 -16.67 19.07
N GLU A 128 -4.75 -17.70 19.27
CA GLU A 128 -4.79 -18.61 20.39
C GLU A 128 -4.49 -17.92 21.75
N ALA A 129 -3.79 -16.81 21.74
CA ALA A 129 -3.47 -16.03 22.94
C ALA A 129 -4.26 -14.72 23.02
N ASN A 130 -5.08 -14.38 22.02
CA ASN A 130 -5.76 -13.09 21.91
C ASN A 130 -4.77 -11.92 22.04
N VAL A 131 -3.64 -12.00 21.34
CA VAL A 131 -2.58 -10.98 21.32
C VAL A 131 -2.29 -10.60 19.87
N ALA A 132 -2.03 -9.33 19.65
CA ALA A 132 -1.62 -8.79 18.36
C ALA A 132 -0.35 -7.93 18.51
N PHE A 133 0.36 -7.80 17.42
CA PHE A 133 1.63 -7.08 17.29
C PHE A 133 1.51 -6.10 16.16
N LEU A 134 1.93 -4.86 16.38
CA LEU A 134 1.94 -3.76 15.40
C LEU A 134 3.34 -3.20 15.31
N THR A 135 3.90 -3.14 14.11
CA THR A 135 5.19 -2.49 13.88
C THR A 135 5.04 -0.98 13.81
N ARG A 136 6.05 -0.28 14.35
CA ARG A 136 6.19 1.19 14.33
C ARG A 136 7.61 1.52 13.91
N SER A 137 7.78 1.92 12.66
CA SER A 137 9.12 2.10 12.06
C SER A 137 9.88 3.27 12.67
N GLU A 138 9.24 4.44 12.82
CA GLU A 138 9.89 5.63 13.38
C GLU A 138 10.32 5.46 14.85
N GLU A 139 9.62 4.61 15.59
CA GLU A 139 9.92 4.34 17.01
C GLU A 139 10.83 3.11 17.18
N ASN A 140 11.09 2.34 16.11
CA ASN A 140 11.84 1.09 16.16
C ASN A 140 11.27 0.11 17.20
N MET A 141 9.95 -0.07 17.17
CA MET A 141 9.21 -0.85 18.14
C MET A 141 8.16 -1.76 17.52
N VAL A 142 7.88 -2.84 18.23
CA VAL A 142 6.67 -3.63 18.08
C VAL A 142 5.75 -3.36 19.25
N HIS A 143 4.61 -2.74 18.99
CA HIS A 143 3.57 -2.53 19.96
C HIS A 143 2.73 -3.79 20.12
N VAL A 144 2.54 -4.26 21.35
CA VAL A 144 1.75 -5.45 21.69
C VAL A 144 0.40 -5.00 22.24
N PHE A 145 -0.69 -5.56 21.75
CA PHE A 145 -2.05 -5.14 22.15
C PHE A 145 -3.05 -6.30 22.13
N ASP A 146 -4.17 -6.12 22.82
CA ASP A 146 -5.32 -7.00 22.74
C ASP A 146 -6.14 -6.65 21.46
N PRO A 147 -6.31 -7.57 20.51
CA PRO A 147 -6.97 -7.26 19.23
C PRO A 147 -8.48 -7.00 19.35
N LYS A 148 -9.12 -7.35 20.46
CA LYS A 148 -10.54 -7.10 20.67
C LYS A 148 -10.79 -5.71 21.25
N SER A 149 -10.03 -5.36 22.30
CA SER A 149 -10.20 -4.09 23.04
C SER A 149 -9.28 -2.97 22.56
N LEU A 150 -8.25 -3.28 21.76
CA LEU A 150 -7.15 -2.41 21.36
C LEU A 150 -6.31 -1.87 22.54
N GLN A 151 -6.44 -2.47 23.72
CA GLN A 151 -5.64 -2.08 24.87
C GLN A 151 -4.18 -2.49 24.70
N SER A 152 -3.28 -1.56 25.04
CA SER A 152 -1.84 -1.82 25.05
C SER A 152 -1.47 -2.88 26.08
N LEU A 153 -0.64 -3.81 25.65
CA LEU A 153 -0.04 -4.86 26.49
C LEU A 153 1.48 -4.68 26.63
N GLY A 154 2.05 -3.60 26.09
CA GLY A 154 3.47 -3.25 26.16
C GLY A 154 4.12 -3.04 24.80
N ASN A 155 5.41 -2.76 24.82
CA ASN A 155 6.24 -2.51 23.65
C ASN A 155 7.49 -3.38 23.70
N ILE A 156 7.99 -3.79 22.52
CA ILE A 156 9.23 -4.54 22.34
C ILE A 156 10.13 -3.71 21.44
N PRO A 157 11.23 -3.13 21.92
CA PRO A 157 12.21 -2.47 21.07
C PRO A 157 12.82 -3.47 20.09
N VAL A 158 12.91 -3.10 18.81
CA VAL A 158 13.48 -3.93 17.73
C VAL A 158 14.53 -3.12 16.95
N ALA A 159 15.06 -3.68 15.88
CA ALA A 159 16.02 -2.98 15.04
C ALA A 159 15.35 -1.88 14.19
N ASP A 160 16.18 -1.05 13.56
CA ASP A 160 15.73 0.12 12.79
C ASP A 160 14.80 -0.27 11.66
N ASP A 161 13.78 0.59 11.45
CA ASP A 161 12.76 0.48 10.41
C ASP A 161 11.97 -0.83 10.52
N ALA A 162 11.21 -0.97 11.62
CA ALA A 162 10.31 -2.10 11.85
C ALA A 162 9.07 -1.96 10.96
N ASP A 163 9.00 -2.73 9.89
CA ASP A 163 7.99 -2.63 8.84
C ASP A 163 7.11 -3.90 8.81
N ALA A 164 7.33 -4.81 7.88
CA ALA A 164 6.51 -6.00 7.75
C ALA A 164 6.66 -6.96 8.94
N ILE A 165 5.54 -7.57 9.34
CA ILE A 165 5.50 -8.48 10.48
C ILE A 165 4.60 -9.68 10.18
N LEU A 166 5.04 -10.85 10.60
CA LEU A 166 4.29 -12.09 10.40
C LEU A 166 4.41 -13.01 11.63
N TYR A 167 3.28 -13.53 12.10
CA TYR A 167 3.30 -14.67 13.02
C TYR A 167 3.45 -15.97 12.23
N VAL A 168 4.42 -16.80 12.61
CA VAL A 168 4.72 -18.08 11.99
C VAL A 168 4.35 -19.21 12.95
N PRO A 169 3.15 -19.83 12.81
CA PRO A 169 2.64 -20.81 13.77
C PRO A 169 3.54 -22.05 13.92
N SER A 170 4.12 -22.54 12.82
CA SER A 170 5.02 -23.72 12.83
C SER A 170 6.28 -23.50 13.67
N ALA A 171 6.81 -22.28 13.67
CA ALA A 171 7.97 -21.88 14.47
C ALA A 171 7.59 -21.33 15.85
N LYS A 172 6.33 -20.96 16.06
CA LYS A 172 5.82 -20.23 17.23
C LYS A 172 6.60 -18.93 17.48
N LEU A 173 6.91 -18.20 16.40
CA LEU A 173 7.66 -16.96 16.43
C LEU A 173 6.90 -15.86 15.69
N VAL A 174 7.10 -14.63 16.14
CA VAL A 174 6.81 -13.44 15.34
C VAL A 174 8.11 -13.02 14.66
N TYR A 175 8.03 -12.91 13.35
CA TYR A 175 9.07 -12.42 12.46
C TYR A 175 8.80 -10.95 12.15
N VAL A 176 9.80 -10.08 12.33
CA VAL A 176 9.73 -8.65 12.03
C VAL A 176 10.81 -8.32 11.02
N ALA A 177 10.43 -7.84 9.85
CA ALA A 177 11.36 -7.31 8.88
C ALA A 177 11.79 -5.90 9.31
N ASN A 178 13.10 -5.67 9.39
CA ASN A 178 13.69 -4.39 9.75
C ASN A 178 14.45 -3.84 8.53
N GLY A 179 13.83 -2.87 7.85
CA GLY A 179 14.24 -2.38 6.53
C GLY A 179 15.65 -1.83 6.52
N ASP A 180 15.89 -0.74 7.26
CA ASP A 180 17.18 -0.05 7.29
C ASP A 180 18.27 -0.87 7.97
N ALA A 181 17.90 -1.68 8.96
CA ALA A 181 18.83 -2.59 9.62
C ALA A 181 19.22 -3.80 8.77
N LYS A 182 18.49 -4.07 7.67
CA LYS A 182 18.70 -5.22 6.78
C LYS A 182 18.76 -6.56 7.51
N LEU A 183 17.90 -6.70 8.50
CA LEU A 183 17.78 -7.93 9.28
C LEU A 183 16.33 -8.25 9.63
N ALA A 184 16.10 -9.45 10.10
CA ALA A 184 14.84 -9.82 10.73
C ALA A 184 15.02 -10.04 12.22
N THR A 185 14.14 -9.43 13.02
CA THR A 185 14.04 -9.67 14.47
C THR A 185 13.06 -10.82 14.72
N LEU A 186 13.43 -11.77 15.58
CA LEU A 186 12.59 -12.89 16.01
C LEU A 186 12.11 -12.68 17.43
N ILE A 187 10.80 -12.75 17.63
CA ILE A 187 10.16 -12.53 18.93
C ILE A 187 9.43 -13.80 19.37
N ASP A 188 9.64 -14.22 20.61
CA ASP A 188 8.77 -15.17 21.29
C ASP A 188 7.46 -14.45 21.67
N PRO A 189 6.33 -14.78 21.06
CA PRO A 189 5.09 -14.02 21.23
C PRO A 189 4.46 -14.19 22.63
N VAL A 190 4.76 -15.29 23.31
CA VAL A 190 4.22 -15.57 24.67
C VAL A 190 5.01 -14.83 25.73
N LYS A 191 6.35 -14.91 25.65
CA LYS A 191 7.24 -14.19 26.57
C LYS A 191 7.35 -12.70 26.24
N ARG A 192 7.02 -12.33 24.99
CA ARG A 192 7.16 -10.96 24.44
C ARG A 192 8.60 -10.47 24.53
N THR A 193 9.52 -11.32 24.13
CA THR A 193 10.96 -11.05 24.17
C THR A 193 11.62 -11.41 22.86
N ILE A 194 12.66 -10.68 22.48
CA ILE A 194 13.51 -11.03 21.35
C ILE A 194 14.29 -12.31 21.67
N VAL A 195 14.24 -13.27 20.76
CA VAL A 195 14.95 -14.56 20.90
C VAL A 195 16.02 -14.77 19.85
N GLY A 196 16.20 -13.84 18.95
CA GLY A 196 17.23 -13.84 17.93
C GLY A 196 17.01 -12.84 16.83
N ALA A 197 17.95 -12.80 15.90
CA ALA A 197 17.87 -12.03 14.66
C ALA A 197 18.48 -12.85 13.51
N ILE A 198 18.10 -12.52 12.28
CA ILE A 198 18.62 -13.11 11.04
C ILE A 198 19.12 -11.97 10.17
N GLN A 199 20.42 -11.98 9.83
CA GLN A 199 20.97 -11.03 8.86
C GLN A 199 20.41 -11.35 7.48
N LEU A 200 19.87 -10.35 6.80
CA LEU A 200 19.33 -10.43 5.45
C LEU A 200 20.31 -9.85 4.41
N PRO A 201 20.23 -10.28 3.15
CA PRO A 201 21.17 -9.84 2.12
C PRO A 201 20.97 -8.38 1.67
N GLY A 202 19.89 -7.74 2.04
CA GLY A 202 19.53 -6.36 1.71
C GLY A 202 18.28 -5.92 2.45
N LYS A 203 17.66 -4.82 1.99
CA LYS A 203 16.46 -4.24 2.59
C LYS A 203 15.25 -5.16 2.40
N PRO A 204 14.69 -5.75 3.49
CA PRO A 204 13.51 -6.57 3.41
C PRO A 204 12.23 -5.74 3.23
N GLU A 205 11.31 -6.23 2.42
CA GLU A 205 9.95 -5.75 2.26
C GLU A 205 8.96 -6.80 2.77
N PHE A 206 7.94 -7.18 1.99
CA PHE A 206 6.91 -8.11 2.44
C PHE A 206 7.39 -9.56 2.48
N PRO A 207 7.16 -10.30 3.58
CA PRO A 207 7.42 -11.74 3.68
C PRO A 207 6.15 -12.57 3.44
N ALA A 208 6.32 -13.80 2.94
CA ALA A 208 5.27 -14.79 2.89
C ALA A 208 5.76 -16.17 3.36
N LEU A 209 4.91 -16.86 4.13
CA LEU A 209 5.18 -18.22 4.61
C LEU A 209 4.71 -19.24 3.58
N ASP A 210 5.57 -20.14 3.18
CA ASP A 210 5.19 -21.36 2.48
C ASP A 210 4.75 -22.41 3.50
N PRO A 211 3.46 -22.75 3.58
CA PRO A 211 2.96 -23.68 4.59
C PRO A 211 3.40 -25.13 4.35
N GLN A 212 3.80 -25.50 3.13
CA GLN A 212 4.23 -26.86 2.81
C GLN A 212 5.65 -27.15 3.30
N THR A 213 6.57 -26.19 3.14
CA THR A 213 7.97 -26.36 3.53
C THR A 213 8.31 -25.73 4.88
N GLY A 214 7.49 -24.80 5.34
CA GLY A 214 7.76 -23.97 6.53
C GLY A 214 8.82 -22.90 6.29
N LEU A 215 9.31 -22.73 5.06
CA LEU A 215 10.21 -21.66 4.69
C LEU A 215 9.44 -20.33 4.58
N LEU A 216 10.08 -19.27 5.01
CA LEU A 216 9.60 -17.92 4.81
C LEU A 216 10.36 -17.31 3.63
N TYR A 217 9.60 -16.84 2.64
CA TYR A 217 10.15 -16.09 1.51
C TYR A 217 10.06 -14.61 1.80
N GLN A 218 11.12 -13.88 1.51
CA GLN A 218 11.29 -12.45 1.82
C GLN A 218 11.73 -11.71 0.56
N ASN A 219 10.97 -10.69 0.15
CA ASN A 219 11.42 -9.74 -0.86
C ASN A 219 12.59 -8.89 -0.30
N ILE A 220 13.62 -8.72 -1.12
CA ILE A 220 14.79 -7.87 -0.83
C ILE A 220 14.82 -6.78 -1.89
N GLU A 221 14.32 -5.61 -1.52
CA GLU A 221 14.00 -4.51 -2.42
C GLU A 221 15.23 -3.98 -3.16
N ASP A 222 16.24 -3.57 -2.40
CA ASP A 222 17.41 -2.83 -2.89
C ASP A 222 18.33 -3.64 -3.82
N ILE A 223 18.16 -4.97 -3.84
CA ILE A 223 18.93 -5.87 -4.73
C ILE A 223 18.05 -6.71 -5.67
N ASN A 224 16.74 -6.38 -5.76
CA ASN A 224 15.80 -7.03 -6.67
C ASN A 224 15.83 -8.56 -6.59
N SER A 225 15.76 -9.09 -5.38
CA SER A 225 15.85 -10.54 -5.13
C SER A 225 14.81 -11.02 -4.15
N ILE A 226 14.68 -12.34 -4.07
CA ILE A 226 13.91 -13.03 -3.04
C ILE A 226 14.86 -13.92 -2.25
N ALA A 227 14.71 -13.95 -0.92
CA ALA A 227 15.44 -14.80 -0.01
C ALA A 227 14.51 -15.84 0.61
N ALA A 228 14.96 -17.11 0.73
CA ALA A 228 14.30 -18.12 1.53
C ALA A 228 14.97 -18.22 2.89
N ILE A 229 14.16 -18.22 3.95
CA ILE A 229 14.59 -18.17 5.34
C ILE A 229 14.07 -19.41 6.08
N ASP A 230 14.95 -20.13 6.71
CA ASP A 230 14.64 -21.23 7.63
C ASP A 230 14.70 -20.69 9.06
N LEU A 231 13.52 -20.53 9.69
CA LEU A 231 13.42 -20.00 11.05
C LEU A 231 13.99 -20.96 12.11
N GLY A 232 13.97 -22.27 11.85
CA GLY A 232 14.58 -23.27 12.73
C GLY A 232 16.10 -23.17 12.75
N LYS A 233 16.70 -22.93 11.58
CA LYS A 233 18.15 -22.67 11.44
C LYS A 233 18.54 -21.22 11.72
N ARG A 234 17.56 -20.32 11.76
CA ARG A 234 17.74 -18.87 11.88
C ARG A 234 18.69 -18.29 10.83
N SER A 235 18.50 -18.70 9.59
CA SER A 235 19.40 -18.29 8.50
C SER A 235 18.68 -18.22 7.16
N VAL A 236 19.24 -17.42 6.25
CA VAL A 236 18.92 -17.45 4.83
C VAL A 236 19.49 -18.76 4.26
N VAL A 237 18.65 -19.54 3.60
CA VAL A 237 19.00 -20.85 3.02
C VAL A 237 18.98 -20.82 1.49
N GLY A 238 18.49 -19.76 0.88
CA GLY A 238 18.48 -19.54 -0.56
C GLY A 238 18.24 -18.08 -0.91
N GLN A 239 18.73 -17.68 -2.08
CA GLN A 239 18.52 -16.35 -2.64
C GLN A 239 18.50 -16.41 -4.15
N TRP A 240 17.54 -15.73 -4.80
CA TRP A 240 17.38 -15.74 -6.25
C TRP A 240 17.05 -14.36 -6.76
N SER A 241 17.60 -14.00 -7.93
CA SER A 241 17.26 -12.75 -8.62
C SER A 241 15.82 -12.79 -9.13
N LEU A 242 15.11 -11.70 -8.98
CA LEU A 242 13.78 -11.48 -9.54
C LEU A 242 13.81 -10.68 -10.84
N ALA A 243 15.00 -10.43 -11.45
CA ALA A 243 15.05 -9.71 -12.71
C ALA A 243 14.10 -10.31 -13.77
N PRO A 244 13.26 -9.50 -14.46
CA PRO A 244 13.36 -8.04 -14.62
C PRO A 244 12.67 -7.19 -13.54
N CYS A 245 12.10 -7.75 -12.49
CA CYS A 245 11.49 -7.04 -11.37
C CYS A 245 12.44 -6.01 -10.77
N LYS A 246 11.91 -4.81 -10.49
CA LYS A 246 12.62 -3.76 -9.76
C LYS A 246 11.81 -3.40 -8.51
N GLU A 247 12.52 -3.28 -7.41
CA GLU A 247 11.94 -2.92 -6.12
C GLU A 247 10.75 -3.85 -5.78
N PRO A 248 10.99 -5.17 -5.56
CA PRO A 248 9.95 -6.10 -5.16
C PRO A 248 9.39 -5.72 -3.79
N SER A 249 8.05 -5.54 -3.69
CA SER A 249 7.35 -5.12 -2.47
C SER A 249 6.39 -6.21 -1.96
N GLY A 250 5.11 -6.17 -2.32
CA GLY A 250 4.12 -7.13 -1.87
C GLY A 250 4.36 -8.57 -2.38
N MET A 251 3.90 -9.54 -1.59
CA MET A 251 4.07 -10.98 -1.90
C MET A 251 2.85 -11.80 -1.49
N ALA A 252 2.46 -12.77 -2.31
CA ALA A 252 1.45 -13.78 -2.01
C ALA A 252 1.90 -15.16 -2.53
N ILE A 253 1.38 -16.24 -1.93
CA ILE A 253 1.72 -17.63 -2.30
C ILE A 253 0.46 -18.41 -2.64
N ASP A 254 0.48 -19.09 -3.78
CA ASP A 254 -0.34 -20.25 -4.09
C ASP A 254 0.44 -21.51 -3.69
N SER A 255 0.13 -22.02 -2.52
CA SER A 255 0.82 -23.20 -1.98
C SER A 255 0.42 -24.48 -2.72
N GLU A 256 -0.78 -24.54 -3.31
CA GLU A 256 -1.25 -25.72 -4.04
C GLU A 256 -0.46 -25.92 -5.34
N GLN A 257 -0.34 -24.87 -6.15
CA GLN A 257 0.39 -24.92 -7.42
C GLN A 257 1.87 -24.54 -7.29
N ARG A 258 2.35 -24.32 -6.08
CA ARG A 258 3.75 -23.98 -5.79
C ARG A 258 4.21 -22.72 -6.51
N ARG A 259 3.38 -21.68 -6.51
CA ARG A 259 3.68 -20.38 -7.14
C ARG A 259 3.72 -19.27 -6.11
N LEU A 260 4.66 -18.37 -6.30
CA LEU A 260 4.79 -17.14 -5.54
C LEU A 260 4.57 -15.96 -6.49
N PHE A 261 3.75 -15.03 -6.05
CA PHE A 261 3.45 -13.77 -6.74
C PHE A 261 4.13 -12.64 -6.01
N THR A 262 4.93 -11.86 -6.71
CA THR A 262 5.50 -10.62 -6.16
C THR A 262 5.27 -9.46 -7.12
N VAL A 263 4.96 -8.29 -6.56
CA VAL A 263 4.80 -7.06 -7.33
C VAL A 263 6.07 -6.23 -7.27
N CYS A 264 6.34 -5.53 -8.35
CA CYS A 264 7.57 -4.78 -8.59
C CYS A 264 7.22 -3.30 -8.68
N SER A 265 7.41 -2.56 -7.58
CA SER A 265 7.00 -1.14 -7.48
C SER A 265 7.75 -0.25 -8.45
N GLY A 266 9.03 -0.55 -8.72
CA GLY A 266 9.91 0.25 -9.58
C GLY A 266 9.65 0.13 -11.08
N ASN A 267 8.96 -0.91 -11.56
CA ASN A 267 8.68 -1.08 -12.99
C ASN A 267 7.29 -1.60 -13.33
N ALA A 268 6.36 -1.58 -12.37
CA ALA A 268 4.95 -1.93 -12.54
C ALA A 268 4.75 -3.32 -13.19
N GLU A 269 5.32 -4.32 -12.58
CA GLU A 269 5.20 -5.72 -13.00
C GLU A 269 4.72 -6.59 -11.84
N LEU A 270 4.05 -7.68 -12.16
CA LEU A 270 3.85 -8.83 -11.29
C LEU A 270 4.71 -9.96 -11.84
N VAL A 271 5.56 -10.53 -10.99
CA VAL A 271 6.38 -11.70 -11.31
C VAL A 271 5.76 -12.94 -10.68
N VAL A 272 5.67 -14.00 -11.46
CA VAL A 272 5.31 -15.35 -11.00
C VAL A 272 6.59 -16.17 -10.87
N PHE A 273 6.85 -16.63 -9.65
CA PHE A 273 8.05 -17.39 -9.29
C PHE A 273 7.67 -18.81 -8.86
N ASP A 274 8.38 -19.79 -9.37
CA ASP A 274 8.18 -21.20 -9.06
C ASP A 274 8.99 -21.58 -7.80
N LEU A 275 8.28 -22.04 -6.77
CA LEU A 275 8.86 -22.40 -5.47
C LEU A 275 9.64 -23.72 -5.48
N GLU A 276 9.53 -24.54 -6.53
CA GLU A 276 10.25 -25.82 -6.65
C GLU A 276 11.52 -25.65 -7.46
N THR A 277 11.41 -25.03 -8.63
CA THR A 277 12.54 -24.84 -9.53
C THR A 277 13.33 -23.57 -9.26
N HIS A 278 12.78 -22.65 -8.45
CA HIS A 278 13.32 -21.34 -8.12
C HIS A 278 13.58 -20.47 -9.36
N ARG A 279 12.64 -20.49 -10.31
CA ARG A 279 12.71 -19.75 -11.57
C ARG A 279 11.48 -18.84 -11.74
N ILE A 280 11.68 -17.76 -12.45
CA ILE A 280 10.58 -16.93 -12.92
C ILE A 280 9.86 -17.67 -14.05
N ILE A 281 8.54 -17.86 -13.90
CA ILE A 281 7.68 -18.44 -14.93
C ILE A 281 7.29 -17.39 -15.95
N THR A 282 6.81 -16.25 -15.47
CA THR A 282 6.38 -15.13 -16.32
C THR A 282 6.38 -13.82 -15.52
N SER A 283 6.29 -12.70 -16.26
CA SER A 283 5.96 -11.40 -15.70
C SER A 283 4.80 -10.77 -16.47
N LEU A 284 3.97 -10.02 -15.78
CA LEU A 284 2.79 -9.33 -16.32
C LEU A 284 2.90 -7.84 -16.01
N LYS A 285 2.54 -6.99 -16.97
CA LYS A 285 2.36 -5.55 -16.73
C LYS A 285 1.10 -5.34 -15.91
N ILE A 286 1.20 -4.49 -14.88
CA ILE A 286 0.11 -4.15 -13.97
C ILE A 286 0.09 -2.64 -13.72
N GLY A 287 -0.89 -2.16 -12.95
CA GLY A 287 -1.00 -0.75 -12.57
C GLY A 287 0.25 -0.21 -11.88
N GLY A 288 0.59 1.07 -12.16
CA GLY A 288 1.83 1.70 -11.69
C GLY A 288 1.93 1.85 -10.17
N GLY A 289 3.16 1.68 -9.65
CA GLY A 289 3.49 1.76 -8.23
C GLY A 289 2.76 0.71 -7.39
N PRO A 290 2.74 -0.58 -7.81
CA PRO A 290 2.12 -1.64 -7.04
C PRO A 290 2.90 -1.85 -5.74
N ASP A 291 2.18 -2.05 -4.64
CA ASP A 291 2.77 -2.23 -3.33
C ASP A 291 2.24 -3.49 -2.65
N SER A 292 1.00 -3.83 -2.93
CA SER A 292 0.32 -4.96 -2.32
C SER A 292 -0.21 -5.93 -3.38
N VAL A 293 -0.17 -7.22 -3.05
CA VAL A 293 -0.74 -8.30 -3.84
C VAL A 293 -1.42 -9.31 -2.93
N ALA A 294 -2.56 -9.84 -3.36
CA ALA A 294 -3.24 -10.94 -2.69
C ALA A 294 -3.69 -11.99 -3.70
N PHE A 295 -3.80 -13.23 -3.25
CA PHE A 295 -4.26 -14.37 -4.02
C PHE A 295 -5.53 -14.95 -3.40
N ASP A 296 -6.55 -15.15 -4.22
CA ASP A 296 -7.76 -15.88 -3.87
C ASP A 296 -7.67 -17.31 -4.42
N PRO A 297 -7.45 -18.32 -3.57
CA PRO A 297 -7.22 -19.69 -4.04
C PRO A 297 -8.47 -20.35 -4.60
N THR A 298 -9.69 -19.91 -4.23
CA THR A 298 -10.94 -20.46 -4.73
C THR A 298 -11.25 -19.99 -6.16
N LEU A 299 -11.01 -18.71 -6.42
CA LEU A 299 -11.25 -18.11 -7.73
C LEU A 299 -10.03 -18.20 -8.64
N HIS A 300 -8.90 -18.62 -8.11
CA HIS A 300 -7.59 -18.54 -8.79
C HIS A 300 -7.33 -17.14 -9.33
N ARG A 301 -7.60 -16.11 -8.50
CA ARG A 301 -7.43 -14.71 -8.86
C ARG A 301 -6.35 -14.04 -8.04
N ILE A 302 -5.56 -13.25 -8.71
CA ILE A 302 -4.55 -12.40 -8.11
C ILE A 302 -5.01 -10.96 -8.23
N TYR A 303 -4.90 -10.20 -7.15
CA TYR A 303 -5.27 -8.79 -7.08
C TYR A 303 -4.04 -7.98 -6.69
N SER A 304 -3.80 -6.87 -7.40
CA SER A 304 -2.72 -5.94 -7.06
C SER A 304 -3.23 -4.52 -7.04
N ALA A 305 -2.93 -3.78 -5.97
CA ALA A 305 -3.23 -2.37 -5.84
C ALA A 305 -1.95 -1.53 -6.04
N GLY A 306 -2.07 -0.43 -6.79
CA GLY A 306 -0.94 0.43 -7.14
C GLY A 306 -1.21 1.91 -6.90
N LYS A 307 -0.18 2.63 -6.43
CA LYS A 307 -0.20 4.07 -6.07
C LYS A 307 -0.72 4.98 -7.19
N ALA A 308 -0.60 4.54 -8.46
CA ALA A 308 -1.19 5.24 -9.61
C ALA A 308 -2.73 5.15 -9.70
N GLY A 309 -3.39 4.55 -8.71
CA GLY A 309 -4.84 4.39 -8.66
C GLY A 309 -5.35 3.29 -9.57
N ARG A 310 -4.74 2.11 -9.49
CA ARG A 310 -5.18 0.92 -10.22
C ARG A 310 -5.36 -0.26 -9.27
N LEU A 311 -6.47 -0.98 -9.45
CA LEU A 311 -6.65 -2.33 -8.98
C LEU A 311 -6.57 -3.25 -10.19
N THR A 312 -5.49 -4.02 -10.30
CA THR A 312 -5.30 -5.00 -11.37
C THR A 312 -5.86 -6.33 -10.92
N VAL A 313 -6.68 -6.94 -11.75
CA VAL A 313 -7.29 -8.27 -11.55
C VAL A 313 -6.68 -9.23 -12.55
N ILE A 314 -6.09 -10.32 -12.07
CA ILE A 314 -5.37 -11.31 -12.88
C ILE A 314 -6.00 -12.67 -12.64
N GLN A 315 -6.25 -13.44 -13.71
CA GLN A 315 -6.66 -14.84 -13.65
C GLN A 315 -5.43 -15.74 -13.77
N GLN A 316 -5.35 -16.70 -12.88
CA GLN A 316 -4.50 -17.87 -13.02
C GLN A 316 -5.34 -18.97 -13.70
N ASP A 317 -5.05 -19.26 -14.97
CA ASP A 317 -5.72 -20.31 -15.75
C ASP A 317 -5.01 -21.68 -15.58
N GLY A 318 -3.88 -21.70 -14.88
CA GLY A 318 -3.07 -22.85 -14.55
C GLY A 318 -1.74 -22.42 -13.94
N PRO A 319 -0.88 -23.36 -13.53
CA PRO A 319 0.36 -23.01 -12.82
C PRO A 319 1.31 -22.12 -13.64
N ASP A 320 1.23 -22.19 -14.96
CA ASP A 320 2.12 -21.44 -15.86
C ASP A 320 1.36 -20.51 -16.81
N ALA A 321 0.04 -20.35 -16.62
CA ALA A 321 -0.83 -19.56 -17.50
C ALA A 321 -1.57 -18.47 -16.73
N TYR A 322 -1.30 -17.22 -17.11
CA TYR A 322 -1.84 -16.04 -16.44
C TYR A 322 -2.29 -14.99 -17.45
N ARG A 323 -3.39 -14.29 -17.14
CA ARG A 323 -3.85 -13.17 -17.95
C ARG A 323 -4.44 -12.05 -17.10
N VAL A 324 -4.17 -10.83 -17.45
CA VAL A 324 -4.83 -9.67 -16.86
C VAL A 324 -6.26 -9.64 -17.34
N LEU A 325 -7.22 -9.67 -16.41
CA LEU A 325 -8.64 -9.56 -16.69
C LEU A 325 -9.06 -8.11 -16.83
N ASP A 326 -8.59 -7.25 -15.91
CA ASP A 326 -8.98 -5.86 -15.86
C ASP A 326 -7.96 -5.02 -15.07
N GLU A 327 -7.94 -3.72 -15.38
CA GLU A 327 -7.28 -2.66 -14.61
C GLU A 327 -8.33 -1.62 -14.22
N ILE A 328 -8.90 -1.77 -13.04
CA ILE A 328 -9.93 -0.88 -12.52
C ILE A 328 -9.29 0.42 -12.06
N HIS A 329 -9.75 1.55 -12.61
CA HIS A 329 -9.38 2.85 -12.10
C HIS A 329 -9.99 3.07 -10.72
N THR A 330 -9.16 3.20 -9.73
CA THR A 330 -9.52 3.47 -8.34
C THR A 330 -9.24 4.95 -8.01
N HIS A 331 -8.37 5.21 -7.06
CA HIS A 331 -7.94 6.56 -6.69
C HIS A 331 -6.43 6.59 -6.49
N TYR A 332 -5.80 7.73 -6.79
CA TYR A 332 -4.38 7.92 -6.54
C TYR A 332 -4.03 7.63 -5.08
N GLY A 333 -2.97 6.87 -4.86
CA GLY A 333 -2.56 6.43 -3.53
C GLY A 333 -3.27 5.17 -3.02
N ALA A 334 -4.12 4.53 -3.83
CA ALA A 334 -4.72 3.23 -3.51
C ALA A 334 -3.71 2.11 -3.76
N HIS A 335 -2.87 1.78 -2.78
CA HIS A 335 -1.74 0.88 -2.95
C HIS A 335 -1.74 -0.37 -2.06
N THR A 336 -2.55 -0.39 -1.02
CA THR A 336 -2.65 -1.54 -0.12
C THR A 336 -3.99 -2.24 -0.26
N LEU A 337 -4.01 -3.56 -0.12
CA LEU A 337 -5.23 -4.36 -0.22
C LEU A 337 -5.22 -5.59 0.68
N ALA A 338 -6.40 -6.11 0.96
CA ALA A 338 -6.61 -7.45 1.51
C ALA A 338 -7.78 -8.13 0.80
N THR A 339 -7.77 -9.47 0.78
CA THR A 339 -8.88 -10.28 0.28
C THR A 339 -9.45 -11.14 1.40
N ASP A 340 -10.78 -11.35 1.37
CA ASP A 340 -11.43 -12.34 2.21
C ASP A 340 -11.63 -13.65 1.43
N PRO A 341 -11.00 -14.75 1.85
CA PRO A 341 -11.09 -16.02 1.11
C PRO A 341 -12.48 -16.70 1.18
N VAL A 342 -13.39 -16.19 2.02
CA VAL A 342 -14.73 -16.74 2.20
C VAL A 342 -15.76 -16.01 1.35
N SER A 343 -15.81 -14.68 1.47
CA SER A 343 -16.72 -13.84 0.68
C SER A 343 -16.12 -13.40 -0.66
N HIS A 344 -14.83 -13.63 -0.87
CA HIS A 344 -14.06 -13.21 -2.04
C HIS A 344 -13.98 -11.68 -2.22
N LYS A 345 -14.37 -10.92 -1.19
CA LYS A 345 -14.29 -9.46 -1.23
C LYS A 345 -12.85 -8.98 -1.21
N VAL A 346 -12.62 -7.89 -1.94
CA VAL A 346 -11.33 -7.19 -2.00
C VAL A 346 -11.50 -5.81 -1.37
N PHE A 347 -10.67 -5.52 -0.39
CA PHE A 347 -10.59 -4.25 0.33
C PHE A 347 -9.36 -3.49 -0.13
N VAL A 348 -9.52 -2.25 -0.59
CA VAL A 348 -8.43 -1.42 -1.12
C VAL A 348 -8.35 -0.13 -0.32
N GLY A 349 -7.24 0.09 0.36
CA GLY A 349 -6.99 1.30 1.16
C GLY A 349 -6.57 2.48 0.29
N TYR A 350 -7.17 3.66 0.53
CA TYR A 350 -6.91 4.88 -0.22
C TYR A 350 -6.22 5.93 0.65
N ALA A 351 -5.21 6.58 0.09
CA ALA A 351 -4.70 7.82 0.67
C ALA A 351 -5.73 8.94 0.52
N SER A 352 -5.72 9.91 1.42
CA SER A 352 -6.57 11.09 1.34
C SER A 352 -5.85 12.35 1.83
N LEU A 353 -6.18 13.49 1.23
CA LEU A 353 -5.68 14.80 1.63
C LEU A 353 -6.83 15.61 2.22
N LEU A 354 -6.71 16.05 3.48
CA LEU A 354 -7.72 16.82 4.23
C LEU A 354 -9.12 16.17 4.36
N ALA A 355 -9.28 14.93 3.93
CA ALA A 355 -10.52 14.16 3.99
C ALA A 355 -10.35 12.92 4.87
N HIS A 356 -11.45 12.19 5.07
CA HIS A 356 -11.40 10.90 5.75
C HIS A 356 -10.67 9.86 4.88
N PRO A 357 -9.76 9.06 5.44
CA PRO A 357 -9.22 7.91 4.73
C PRO A 357 -10.35 6.91 4.46
N ARG A 358 -10.25 6.16 3.37
CA ARG A 358 -11.31 5.27 2.89
C ARG A 358 -10.75 3.94 2.45
N ILE A 359 -11.60 2.93 2.58
CA ILE A 359 -11.36 1.61 2.01
C ILE A 359 -12.46 1.37 0.98
N ALA A 360 -12.09 1.15 -0.28
CA ALA A 360 -13.00 0.68 -1.29
C ALA A 360 -13.25 -0.82 -1.13
N VAL A 361 -14.49 -1.24 -1.22
CA VAL A 361 -14.88 -2.64 -1.15
C VAL A 361 -15.37 -3.08 -2.52
N PHE A 362 -14.82 -4.20 -2.98
CA PHE A 362 -15.22 -4.83 -4.25
C PHE A 362 -15.64 -6.28 -4.01
N SER A 363 -16.65 -6.72 -4.73
CA SER A 363 -17.03 -8.13 -4.85
C SER A 363 -16.71 -8.64 -6.25
N PRO A 364 -16.24 -9.90 -6.42
CA PRO A 364 -16.08 -10.47 -7.74
C PRO A 364 -17.44 -10.59 -8.43
N ALA A 365 -17.50 -10.22 -9.71
CA ALA A 365 -18.60 -10.58 -10.58
C ALA A 365 -18.41 -12.07 -10.97
N LEU A 366 -19.33 -12.91 -10.54
CA LEU A 366 -19.32 -14.38 -10.73
C LEU A 366 -20.08 -14.75 -12.01
#